data_e8f653d32057458095ec34e381498bf1
#
_entry.id   e8f653d32057458095ec34e381498bf1
#
_cell.length_a   1.000
_cell.length_b   1.000
_cell.length_c   1.000
_cell.angle_alpha   90.00
_cell.angle_beta   90.00
_cell.angle_gamma   90.00
#
_symmetry.space_group_name_H-M   'P 1'
#
loop_
_entity.id
_entity.type
_entity.pdbx_description
1 polymer ?
#
loop_
_entity_poly.entity_id
_entity_poly.type
_entity_poly.pdbx_seq_one_letter_code
_entity_poly.pdbx_strand_id
1 'polypeptide(L)'
;MSDLPEKDNNLNENTENIDVGEDGASTVFSDPVDHKKTAARKKRPLLPIIISAVLAVAVLAGGTVAVIKLIPEREDDTSTPSVETIKVLDKSSDDFKTVTVTNKNGTFKLYSEEEKDESSSSSSDTSSSSTKTVWYLDGYAKDVINSSSVSSIASSVASVTASREVTAKSAAECGLEKPTVKADVVTKDGAEFSLLIGGDSPDGTGIYIKLSTDDKIYINDSSIDTSLEFDALSLAATDSIAGVPTSDLSSDYKDDNGNLSSFDSITLTGSNFPEKLVIAPNTDKNLSTYAAYMTTSPTKRIADNVDGIFGLFKSGVSVSGAYSFDTSVSTRKKLGLDNPELTAEIKVGSVKQSYSFKKQEGGGYAVWYDGAKLIKKVDASSITFIDYKVNNYYASWVCLQSINELSNFTIKTPEKTYSFDIVYDDAEDAEETYVITYEGKKLTAENFQNFYQECISLSCSDFTVDKVSGEPAMTIVFTYSDTSRAKTDVKFVKSGAAKYQYSIDGIEMGKINSSALNKILKHVEKVAKDESIK
;
A
#
# COMPACT_ATOMS: atom_id res chain seq x y z
N MET A 1 -64.45 3.65 -7.63
CA MET A 1 -64.63 3.99 -9.05
C MET A 1 -63.23 3.98 -9.58
N SER A 2 -62.87 2.91 -10.05
CA SER A 2 -62.75 2.30 -11.40
C SER A 2 -61.45 2.68 -12.02
N ASP A 3 -60.61 1.87 -12.57
CA ASP A 3 -60.57 0.45 -12.90
C ASP A 3 -59.15 0.12 -13.37
N LEU A 4 -58.74 -1.07 -13.07
CA LEU A 4 -57.61 -1.76 -13.69
C LEU A 4 -57.91 -2.12 -15.15
N PRO A 5 -56.95 -2.49 -15.99
CA PRO A 5 -56.82 -3.93 -16.16
C PRO A 5 -55.39 -4.49 -16.24
N GLU A 6 -55.29 -5.70 -15.72
CA GLU A 6 -54.33 -6.75 -16.01
C GLU A 6 -54.18 -7.06 -17.50
N LYS A 7 -52.97 -7.52 -17.87
CA LYS A 7 -52.84 -8.61 -18.88
C LYS A 7 -51.57 -9.44 -18.64
N ASP A 8 -51.85 -10.70 -18.42
CA ASP A 8 -50.98 -11.86 -18.48
C ASP A 8 -50.25 -12.05 -19.82
N ASN A 9 -49.11 -12.70 -19.80
CA ASN A 9 -48.75 -13.94 -20.52
C ASN A 9 -47.25 -14.22 -20.34
N ASN A 10 -46.88 -15.20 -19.58
CA ASN A 10 -46.69 -16.62 -19.86
C ASN A 10 -45.60 -17.00 -20.87
N LEU A 11 -44.69 -17.89 -20.34
CA LEU A 11 -43.90 -18.95 -20.97
C LEU A 11 -42.55 -18.57 -21.61
N ASN A 12 -41.40 -19.01 -21.02
CA ASN A 12 -40.85 -20.32 -21.33
C ASN A 12 -39.68 -20.67 -20.43
N GLU A 13 -39.73 -21.89 -19.90
CA GLU A 13 -38.66 -22.62 -19.27
C GLU A 13 -37.56 -22.93 -20.29
N ASN A 14 -36.31 -22.74 -19.90
CA ASN A 14 -35.21 -23.58 -20.34
C ASN A 14 -34.19 -23.69 -19.21
N THR A 15 -34.20 -24.83 -18.58
CA THR A 15 -33.20 -25.35 -17.67
C THR A 15 -31.99 -25.75 -18.48
N GLU A 16 -30.85 -25.08 -18.26
CA GLU A 16 -29.55 -25.69 -18.49
C GLU A 16 -28.79 -25.75 -17.16
N ASN A 17 -28.57 -26.98 -16.74
CA ASN A 17 -27.69 -27.35 -15.64
C ASN A 17 -26.26 -26.93 -16.00
N ILE A 18 -25.67 -26.04 -15.21
CA ILE A 18 -24.22 -25.86 -15.16
C ILE A 18 -23.76 -26.41 -13.82
N ASP A 19 -23.07 -27.54 -13.93
CA ASP A 19 -22.33 -28.21 -12.88
C ASP A 19 -21.15 -27.31 -12.49
N VAL A 20 -21.19 -26.76 -11.27
CA VAL A 20 -20.07 -25.98 -10.71
C VAL A 20 -19.30 -26.90 -9.78
N GLY A 21 -18.18 -27.39 -10.28
CA GLY A 21 -17.22 -28.15 -9.51
C GLY A 21 -16.69 -27.35 -8.31
N GLU A 22 -16.75 -27.95 -7.15
CA GLU A 22 -16.07 -27.56 -5.93
C GLU A 22 -14.55 -27.75 -6.11
N ASP A 23 -13.80 -26.66 -6.29
CA ASP A 23 -12.35 -26.66 -6.06
C ASP A 23 -12.05 -25.82 -4.82
N GLY A 24 -12.02 -26.52 -3.70
CA GLY A 24 -11.51 -26.00 -2.44
C GLY A 24 -9.98 -25.89 -2.49
N ALA A 25 -9.48 -24.67 -2.45
CA ALA A 25 -8.06 -24.43 -2.22
C ALA A 25 -7.66 -24.78 -0.78
N SER A 26 -7.12 -25.98 -0.61
CA SER A 26 -6.47 -26.44 0.61
C SER A 26 -5.04 -25.89 0.66
N THR A 27 -4.77 -24.93 1.53
CA THR A 27 -3.40 -24.58 1.92
C THR A 27 -2.84 -25.65 2.84
N VAL A 28 -1.95 -26.46 2.29
CA VAL A 28 -1.21 -27.50 3.01
C VAL A 28 -0.12 -26.83 3.84
N PHE A 29 -0.23 -26.91 5.17
CA PHE A 29 0.89 -26.74 6.09
C PHE A 29 1.75 -27.99 6.05
N SER A 30 3.03 -27.84 5.69
CA SER A 30 4.01 -28.91 5.65
C SER A 30 4.54 -29.22 7.05
N ASP A 31 4.50 -30.51 7.39
CA ASP A 31 5.07 -31.11 8.59
C ASP A 31 6.60 -30.96 8.70
N PRO A 32 7.18 -31.04 9.90
CA PRO A 32 8.63 -31.00 10.13
C PRO A 32 9.28 -32.31 9.65
N VAL A 33 10.21 -32.17 8.71
CA VAL A 33 10.94 -33.28 8.11
C VAL A 33 12.10 -33.72 8.99
N ASP A 34 12.09 -35.01 9.29
CA ASP A 34 13.11 -35.81 9.92
C ASP A 34 14.46 -35.75 9.16
N HIS A 35 15.56 -35.56 9.89
CA HIS A 35 16.91 -35.55 9.36
C HIS A 35 17.45 -37.00 9.17
N LYS A 36 17.44 -37.50 7.94
CA LYS A 36 18.42 -38.52 7.52
C LYS A 36 18.89 -38.34 6.09
N LYS A 37 20.20 -37.96 6.00
CA LYS A 37 21.22 -38.25 4.97
C LYS A 37 20.75 -38.55 3.53
N THR A 38 21.13 -37.73 2.53
CA THR A 38 22.22 -37.98 1.59
C THR A 38 22.12 -37.16 0.31
N ALA A 39 23.29 -36.91 -0.27
CA ALA A 39 23.58 -36.53 -1.66
C ALA A 39 23.57 -35.05 -2.02
N ALA A 40 24.78 -34.57 -2.18
CA ALA A 40 25.14 -33.28 -2.76
C ALA A 40 24.49 -33.05 -4.13
N ARG A 41 23.57 -32.08 -4.21
CA ARG A 41 23.13 -31.48 -5.47
C ARG A 41 23.85 -30.16 -5.65
N LYS A 42 24.64 -30.07 -6.73
CA LYS A 42 25.37 -28.88 -7.16
C LYS A 42 24.46 -27.66 -7.18
N LYS A 43 24.80 -26.65 -6.38
CA LYS A 43 24.21 -25.32 -6.43
C LYS A 43 24.49 -24.70 -7.79
N ARG A 44 23.45 -24.36 -8.56
CA ARG A 44 23.56 -23.47 -9.71
C ARG A 44 23.71 -22.04 -9.20
N PRO A 45 24.63 -21.23 -9.73
CA PRO A 45 24.82 -19.88 -9.25
C PRO A 45 23.65 -18.97 -9.66
N LEU A 46 23.11 -18.23 -8.70
CA LEU A 46 22.07 -17.19 -8.86
C LEU A 46 22.59 -15.88 -9.48
N LEU A 47 23.78 -15.92 -10.09
CA LEU A 47 24.47 -14.73 -10.61
C LEU A 47 23.86 -14.09 -11.89
N PRO A 48 23.12 -14.79 -12.79
CA PRO A 48 22.69 -14.13 -14.01
C PRO A 48 21.42 -13.25 -13.88
N ILE A 49 20.64 -13.36 -12.79
CA ILE A 49 19.38 -12.58 -12.65
C ILE A 49 19.63 -11.19 -12.06
N ILE A 50 20.63 -11.03 -11.20
CA ILE A 50 20.98 -9.74 -10.60
C ILE A 50 21.71 -8.82 -11.60
N ILE A 51 22.47 -9.40 -12.52
CA ILE A 51 23.20 -8.63 -13.55
C ILE A 51 22.23 -8.02 -14.58
N SER A 52 21.11 -8.70 -14.89
CA SER A 52 20.13 -8.16 -15.84
C SER A 52 19.32 -6.98 -15.26
N ALA A 53 19.08 -6.93 -13.95
CA ALA A 53 18.37 -5.82 -13.31
C ALA A 53 19.25 -4.56 -13.16
N VAL A 54 20.53 -4.71 -12.93
CA VAL A 54 21.48 -3.58 -12.81
C VAL A 54 21.80 -2.97 -14.18
N LEU A 55 21.80 -3.78 -15.25
CA LEU A 55 21.99 -3.26 -16.62
C LEU A 55 20.79 -2.47 -17.13
N ALA A 56 19.56 -2.81 -16.72
CA ALA A 56 18.36 -2.06 -17.09
C ALA A 56 18.29 -0.67 -16.44
N VAL A 57 18.82 -0.51 -15.23
CA VAL A 57 18.86 0.80 -14.52
C VAL A 57 20.01 1.68 -15.03
N ALA A 58 21.13 1.10 -15.46
CA ALA A 58 22.26 1.85 -15.99
C ALA A 58 22.01 2.45 -17.39
N VAL A 59 21.09 1.87 -18.17
CA VAL A 59 20.69 2.39 -19.50
C VAL A 59 19.74 3.59 -19.39
N LEU A 60 19.05 3.75 -18.26
CA LEU A 60 18.15 4.89 -18.02
C LEU A 60 18.82 6.11 -17.37
N ALA A 61 20.05 5.96 -16.86
CA ALA A 61 20.71 7.01 -16.08
C ALA A 61 22.03 7.54 -16.67
N GLY A 62 22.51 7.04 -17.80
CA GLY A 62 23.82 7.49 -18.29
C GLY A 62 24.22 7.00 -19.68
N GLY A 63 23.99 7.85 -20.65
CA GLY A 63 24.89 8.02 -21.80
C GLY A 63 25.10 6.86 -22.77
N THR A 64 24.51 6.98 -23.89
CA THR A 64 24.69 6.28 -25.17
C THR A 64 26.11 6.27 -25.76
N VAL A 65 27.18 6.13 -25.01
CA VAL A 65 28.55 6.19 -25.57
C VAL A 65 29.40 4.91 -25.37
N ALA A 66 28.97 3.93 -24.59
CA ALA A 66 29.88 2.82 -24.23
C ALA A 66 29.55 1.42 -24.76
N VAL A 67 28.50 1.22 -25.55
CA VAL A 67 28.08 -0.13 -25.99
C VAL A 67 28.53 -0.48 -27.43
N ILE A 68 29.14 0.44 -28.19
CA ILE A 68 29.49 0.21 -29.63
C ILE A 68 30.79 -0.61 -29.84
N LYS A 69 31.50 -1.04 -28.80
CA LYS A 69 32.81 -1.73 -28.97
C LYS A 69 32.84 -3.23 -28.69
N LEU A 70 31.72 -3.91 -28.58
CA LEU A 70 31.70 -5.36 -28.26
C LEU A 70 30.81 -6.24 -29.16
N ILE A 71 30.50 -5.79 -30.37
CA ILE A 71 29.85 -6.64 -31.36
C ILE A 71 30.83 -6.87 -32.49
N PRO A 72 31.21 -8.11 -32.86
CA PRO A 72 32.03 -8.36 -34.02
C PRO A 72 31.29 -7.98 -35.29
N GLU A 73 31.97 -7.23 -36.13
CA GLU A 73 31.48 -6.79 -37.46
C GLU A 73 30.95 -7.97 -38.26
N ARG A 74 29.64 -7.98 -38.50
CA ARG A 74 29.04 -8.65 -39.63
C ARG A 74 28.80 -7.56 -40.67
N GLU A 75 29.53 -7.66 -41.75
CA GLU A 75 29.25 -6.89 -42.98
C GLU A 75 27.90 -7.33 -43.51
N ASP A 76 26.84 -6.60 -43.16
CA ASP A 76 25.59 -6.55 -43.93
C ASP A 76 25.30 -5.08 -44.24
N ASP A 77 25.48 -4.77 -45.51
CA ASP A 77 25.29 -3.47 -46.13
C ASP A 77 23.80 -3.08 -46.14
N THR A 78 23.31 -2.57 -45.01
CA THR A 78 22.08 -1.79 -44.90
C THR A 78 22.37 -0.55 -44.08
N SER A 79 23.00 0.43 -44.72
CA SER A 79 23.07 1.79 -44.20
C SER A 79 21.65 2.34 -44.07
N THR A 80 21.07 2.25 -42.86
CA THR A 80 19.96 3.14 -42.51
C THR A 80 20.52 4.55 -42.58
N PRO A 81 19.98 5.46 -43.43
CA PRO A 81 20.49 6.82 -43.50
C PRO A 81 20.32 7.46 -42.11
N SER A 82 21.42 7.87 -41.50
CA SER A 82 21.37 8.75 -40.32
C SER A 82 20.68 10.02 -40.79
N VAL A 83 19.46 10.26 -40.33
CA VAL A 83 18.79 11.55 -40.56
C VAL A 83 19.66 12.60 -39.88
N GLU A 84 20.29 13.47 -40.66
CA GLU A 84 21.04 14.61 -40.12
C GLU A 84 20.06 15.50 -39.34
N THR A 85 20.19 15.53 -38.02
CA THR A 85 19.35 16.34 -37.15
C THR A 85 19.88 17.77 -37.18
N ILE A 86 19.03 18.72 -37.53
CA ILE A 86 19.35 20.17 -37.49
C ILE A 86 19.26 20.66 -36.08
N LYS A 87 20.31 21.25 -35.54
CA LYS A 87 20.27 21.98 -34.27
C LYS A 87 19.66 23.35 -34.50
N VAL A 88 18.42 23.55 -34.04
CA VAL A 88 17.70 24.83 -34.11
C VAL A 88 18.13 25.74 -32.93
N LEU A 89 18.26 25.17 -31.76
CA LEU A 89 18.82 25.82 -30.58
C LEU A 89 19.70 24.83 -29.82
N ASP A 90 20.91 25.25 -29.44
CA ASP A 90 21.89 24.44 -28.73
C ASP A 90 22.53 25.30 -27.63
N LYS A 91 21.82 25.49 -26.53
CA LYS A 91 22.24 26.27 -25.35
C LYS A 91 22.13 25.40 -24.10
N SER A 92 22.75 25.85 -23.02
CA SER A 92 22.47 25.28 -21.69
C SER A 92 21.28 26.01 -21.05
N SER A 93 20.40 25.26 -20.38
CA SER A 93 19.37 25.89 -19.53
C SER A 93 19.99 26.71 -18.38
N ASP A 94 21.27 26.44 -18.03
CA ASP A 94 22.00 27.21 -17.03
C ASP A 94 22.31 28.67 -17.50
N ASP A 95 22.27 28.91 -18.80
CA ASP A 95 22.43 30.27 -19.36
C ASP A 95 21.13 31.09 -19.27
N PHE A 96 20.00 30.46 -18.95
CA PHE A 96 18.70 31.12 -18.90
C PHE A 96 18.40 31.65 -17.51
N LYS A 97 17.83 32.85 -17.48
CA LYS A 97 17.30 33.49 -16.27
C LYS A 97 15.83 33.17 -16.07
N THR A 98 15.03 33.29 -17.15
CA THR A 98 13.61 32.96 -17.12
C THR A 98 13.17 32.30 -18.43
N VAL A 99 12.16 31.42 -18.30
CA VAL A 99 11.43 30.86 -19.44
C VAL A 99 9.94 31.05 -19.16
N THR A 100 9.24 31.80 -20.01
CA THR A 100 7.80 32.00 -19.88
C THR A 100 7.09 31.20 -20.95
N VAL A 101 6.39 30.15 -20.53
CA VAL A 101 5.64 29.25 -21.43
C VAL A 101 4.18 29.65 -21.43
N THR A 102 3.65 29.96 -22.62
CA THR A 102 2.22 30.14 -22.85
C THR A 102 1.70 28.99 -23.69
N ASN A 103 0.73 28.24 -23.15
CA ASN A 103 0.08 27.10 -23.78
C ASN A 103 -1.44 27.14 -23.53
N LYS A 104 -2.18 26.10 -23.94
CA LYS A 104 -3.65 26.00 -23.76
C LYS A 104 -4.10 26.05 -22.28
N ASN A 105 -3.21 25.73 -21.32
CA ASN A 105 -3.52 25.68 -19.90
C ASN A 105 -3.24 27.02 -19.19
N GLY A 106 -2.52 27.96 -19.84
CA GLY A 106 -2.20 29.26 -19.29
C GLY A 106 -0.82 29.79 -19.64
N THR A 107 -0.37 30.78 -18.86
CA THR A 107 0.98 31.34 -18.96
C THR A 107 1.72 31.07 -17.66
N PHE A 108 2.88 30.44 -17.77
CA PHE A 108 3.69 29.98 -16.67
C PHE A 108 5.11 30.54 -16.80
N LYS A 109 5.54 31.28 -15.79
CA LYS A 109 6.89 31.81 -15.75
C LYS A 109 7.77 30.96 -14.88
N LEU A 110 8.80 30.35 -15.49
CA LEU A 110 9.85 29.63 -14.82
C LEU A 110 11.03 30.57 -14.58
N TYR A 111 11.70 30.44 -13.44
CA TYR A 111 12.89 31.23 -13.13
C TYR A 111 13.97 30.33 -12.51
N SER A 112 15.24 30.69 -12.79
CA SER A 112 16.39 29.97 -12.24
C SER A 112 17.00 30.70 -11.06
N GLU A 113 17.49 29.95 -10.07
CA GLU A 113 18.34 30.43 -8.98
C GLU A 113 19.58 29.55 -8.85
N GLU A 114 20.67 30.12 -8.35
CA GLU A 114 21.86 29.33 -8.02
C GLU A 114 21.81 28.91 -6.56
N GLU A 115 21.88 27.64 -6.31
CA GLU A 115 21.90 27.05 -4.97
C GLU A 115 23.21 26.31 -4.72
N LYS A 116 23.63 26.24 -3.45
CA LYS A 116 24.80 25.47 -3.05
C LYS A 116 24.53 23.98 -3.28
N ASP A 117 25.45 23.30 -3.91
CA ASP A 117 25.40 21.86 -4.07
C ASP A 117 25.86 21.17 -2.79
N GLU A 118 24.89 20.71 -1.98
CA GLU A 118 25.16 19.99 -0.74
C GLU A 118 25.64 18.53 -0.96
N SER A 119 25.57 18.02 -2.20
CA SER A 119 25.97 16.63 -2.52
C SER A 119 27.47 16.40 -2.59
N SER A 120 28.28 17.47 -2.56
CA SER A 120 29.76 17.39 -2.71
C SER A 120 30.53 17.19 -1.40
N SER A 121 29.90 16.85 -0.27
CA SER A 121 30.54 16.77 1.05
C SER A 121 31.16 15.41 1.43
N SER A 122 31.60 14.58 0.49
CA SER A 122 32.22 13.28 0.79
C SER A 122 33.66 13.08 0.31
N SER A 123 34.46 14.14 0.22
CA SER A 123 35.94 13.97 0.17
C SER A 123 36.64 15.19 0.77
N SER A 124 37.43 14.92 1.80
CA SER A 124 38.35 15.86 2.40
C SER A 124 39.33 16.36 1.34
N ASP A 125 39.25 17.61 1.01
CA ASP A 125 40.25 18.62 0.69
C ASP A 125 39.77 19.57 -0.40
N THR A 126 39.89 20.87 -0.10
CA THR A 126 39.63 22.07 -0.91
C THR A 126 38.15 22.50 -1.04
N SER A 127 37.85 23.57 -0.30
CA SER A 127 36.61 24.33 -0.29
C SER A 127 36.33 25.05 -1.62
N SER A 128 35.82 24.35 -2.61
CA SER A 128 35.08 24.97 -3.69
C SER A 128 33.61 24.60 -3.51
N SER A 129 32.81 25.50 -2.96
CA SER A 129 31.35 25.35 -2.94
C SER A 129 30.88 25.40 -4.39
N SER A 130 30.58 24.24 -5.00
CA SER A 130 29.92 24.20 -6.29
C SER A 130 28.47 24.68 -6.13
N THR A 131 28.05 25.56 -7.02
CA THR A 131 26.64 25.97 -7.14
C THR A 131 26.00 25.19 -8.28
N LYS A 132 24.73 24.87 -8.12
CA LYS A 132 23.89 24.29 -9.19
C LYS A 132 22.74 25.24 -9.50
N THR A 133 22.36 25.31 -10.78
CA THR A 133 21.16 26.03 -11.20
C THR A 133 19.92 25.19 -10.88
N VAL A 134 18.97 25.76 -10.15
CA VAL A 134 17.69 25.14 -9.78
C VAL A 134 16.54 25.98 -10.35
N TRP A 135 15.55 25.32 -10.92
CA TRP A 135 14.41 25.97 -11.56
C TRP A 135 13.15 25.89 -10.72
N TYR A 136 12.39 26.98 -10.70
CA TYR A 136 11.16 27.14 -9.94
C TYR A 136 10.03 27.73 -10.79
N LEU A 137 8.79 27.54 -10.34
CA LEU A 137 7.60 28.15 -10.95
C LEU A 137 7.21 29.42 -10.18
N ASP A 138 7.12 30.55 -10.86
CA ASP A 138 6.74 31.83 -10.28
C ASP A 138 5.29 31.80 -9.73
N GLY A 139 5.07 32.39 -8.57
CA GLY A 139 3.77 32.42 -7.89
C GLY A 139 3.49 31.21 -6.99
N TYR A 140 4.41 30.24 -6.90
CA TYR A 140 4.29 29.06 -6.03
C TYR A 140 5.45 28.98 -5.04
N ALA A 141 5.20 28.41 -3.86
CA ALA A 141 6.26 28.12 -2.90
C ALA A 141 7.20 27.04 -3.45
N LYS A 142 8.50 27.18 -3.20
CA LYS A 142 9.53 26.28 -3.76
C LYS A 142 9.32 24.83 -3.38
N ASP A 143 8.87 24.57 -2.16
CA ASP A 143 8.68 23.26 -1.57
C ASP A 143 7.39 22.53 -1.98
N VAL A 144 6.52 23.19 -2.74
CA VAL A 144 5.33 22.55 -3.32
C VAL A 144 5.52 22.22 -4.81
N ILE A 145 6.66 22.59 -5.40
CA ILE A 145 6.98 22.40 -6.81
C ILE A 145 8.12 21.38 -6.95
N ASN A 146 8.02 20.50 -7.92
CA ASN A 146 9.08 19.60 -8.33
C ASN A 146 10.08 20.35 -9.23
N SER A 147 11.16 20.84 -8.64
CA SER A 147 12.19 21.61 -9.34
C SER A 147 12.86 20.83 -10.50
N SER A 148 12.94 19.50 -10.38
CA SER A 148 13.48 18.65 -11.46
C SER A 148 12.57 18.65 -12.70
N SER A 149 11.24 18.62 -12.50
CA SER A 149 10.27 18.72 -13.60
C SER A 149 10.35 20.10 -14.27
N VAL A 150 10.48 21.17 -13.48
CA VAL A 150 10.66 22.54 -14.01
C VAL A 150 11.97 22.66 -14.77
N SER A 151 13.06 22.09 -14.25
CA SER A 151 14.37 22.08 -14.92
C SER A 151 14.30 21.32 -16.26
N SER A 152 13.55 20.23 -16.33
CA SER A 152 13.35 19.46 -17.57
C SER A 152 12.66 20.28 -18.65
N ILE A 153 11.67 21.12 -18.29
CA ILE A 153 11.01 22.05 -19.21
C ILE A 153 12.01 23.09 -19.74
N ALA A 154 12.79 23.72 -18.84
CA ALA A 154 13.80 24.68 -19.24
C ALA A 154 14.86 24.05 -20.17
N SER A 155 15.26 22.81 -19.89
CA SER A 155 16.21 22.07 -20.72
C SER A 155 15.63 21.70 -22.09
N SER A 156 14.33 21.36 -22.18
CA SER A 156 13.66 21.11 -23.46
C SER A 156 13.63 22.36 -24.35
N VAL A 157 13.50 23.55 -23.74
CA VAL A 157 13.58 24.82 -24.48
C VAL A 157 15.02 25.15 -24.89
N ALA A 158 16.02 24.75 -24.09
CA ALA A 158 17.42 25.06 -24.35
C ALA A 158 18.04 24.24 -25.49
N SER A 159 17.57 23.02 -25.69
CA SER A 159 18.07 22.11 -26.73
C SER A 159 16.94 21.67 -27.66
N VAL A 160 16.82 22.35 -28.79
CA VAL A 160 15.77 22.12 -29.79
C VAL A 160 16.39 21.65 -31.10
N THR A 161 15.92 20.52 -31.58
CA THR A 161 16.36 19.92 -32.85
C THR A 161 15.22 19.89 -33.86
N ALA A 162 15.56 19.71 -35.11
CA ALA A 162 14.62 19.53 -36.21
C ALA A 162 15.10 18.48 -37.23
N SER A 163 14.18 17.83 -37.89
CA SER A 163 14.48 16.87 -38.93
C SER A 163 14.72 17.56 -40.29
N ARG A 164 14.08 18.72 -40.52
CA ARG A 164 14.25 19.47 -41.80
C ARG A 164 13.80 20.92 -41.68
N GLU A 165 14.33 21.77 -42.58
CA GLU A 165 13.87 23.13 -42.83
C GLU A 165 12.69 23.13 -43.82
N VAL A 166 11.75 24.06 -43.63
CA VAL A 166 10.56 24.23 -44.48
C VAL A 166 10.70 25.52 -45.28
N THR A 167 10.84 25.41 -46.63
CA THR A 167 11.09 26.56 -47.50
C THR A 167 9.86 26.99 -48.31
N ALA A 168 8.80 26.16 -48.35
CA ALA A 168 7.66 26.39 -49.27
C ALA A 168 6.38 26.88 -48.57
N LYS A 169 6.41 27.25 -47.25
CA LYS A 169 5.25 27.66 -46.48
C LYS A 169 5.53 28.93 -45.68
N SER A 170 4.50 29.75 -45.53
CA SER A 170 4.54 30.93 -44.67
C SER A 170 4.33 30.56 -43.21
N ALA A 171 4.68 31.45 -42.26
CA ALA A 171 4.40 31.30 -40.84
C ALA A 171 2.90 31.11 -40.54
N ALA A 172 2.04 31.78 -41.33
CA ALA A 172 0.59 31.67 -41.22
C ALA A 172 0.10 30.24 -41.53
N GLU A 173 0.61 29.65 -42.65
CA GLU A 173 0.24 28.29 -43.06
C GLU A 173 0.74 27.23 -42.09
N CYS A 174 1.79 27.52 -41.35
CA CYS A 174 2.37 26.64 -40.32
C CYS A 174 1.77 26.88 -38.91
N GLY A 175 0.80 27.79 -38.76
CA GLY A 175 0.19 28.11 -37.46
C GLY A 175 1.10 28.94 -36.53
N LEU A 176 2.24 29.46 -37.02
CA LEU A 176 3.25 30.15 -36.21
C LEU A 176 2.94 31.63 -35.94
N GLU A 177 1.96 32.21 -36.64
CA GLU A 177 1.44 33.55 -36.30
C GLU A 177 0.53 33.52 -35.06
N LYS A 178 -0.09 32.39 -34.80
CA LYS A 178 -0.87 32.09 -33.61
C LYS A 178 -0.43 30.73 -33.08
N PRO A 179 0.76 30.65 -32.45
CA PRO A 179 1.35 29.40 -32.02
C PRO A 179 0.49 28.74 -30.96
N THR A 180 0.45 27.41 -30.99
CA THR A 180 -0.21 26.58 -29.96
C THR A 180 0.54 26.65 -28.65
N VAL A 181 1.88 26.79 -28.72
CA VAL A 181 2.75 26.99 -27.57
C VAL A 181 3.78 28.07 -27.93
N LYS A 182 4.06 28.96 -27.00
CA LYS A 182 5.11 29.96 -27.06
C LYS A 182 5.98 29.86 -25.81
N ALA A 183 7.31 29.79 -25.98
CA ALA A 183 8.25 29.92 -24.87
C ALA A 183 9.13 31.16 -25.06
N ASP A 184 8.93 32.18 -24.24
CA ASP A 184 9.74 33.38 -24.21
C ASP A 184 10.90 33.20 -23.23
N VAL A 185 12.12 33.34 -23.69
CA VAL A 185 13.35 33.13 -22.92
C VAL A 185 14.07 34.46 -22.71
N VAL A 186 14.50 34.68 -21.46
CA VAL A 186 15.47 35.74 -21.10
C VAL A 186 16.72 35.05 -20.57
N THR A 187 17.86 35.29 -21.16
CA THR A 187 19.15 34.74 -20.74
C THR A 187 19.77 35.53 -19.58
N LYS A 188 20.77 34.96 -18.88
CA LYS A 188 21.48 35.64 -17.79
C LYS A 188 22.27 36.86 -18.26
N ASP A 189 22.70 36.92 -19.53
CA ASP A 189 23.35 38.05 -20.17
C ASP A 189 22.37 39.12 -20.71
N GLY A 190 21.06 38.87 -20.60
CA GLY A 190 19.99 39.80 -20.96
C GLY A 190 19.51 39.66 -22.41
N ALA A 191 19.95 38.67 -23.17
CA ALA A 191 19.38 38.43 -24.49
C ALA A 191 17.97 37.83 -24.38
N GLU A 192 17.11 38.13 -25.36
CA GLU A 192 15.73 37.66 -25.41
C GLU A 192 15.44 36.97 -26.72
N PHE A 193 14.71 35.86 -26.68
CA PHE A 193 14.19 35.19 -27.86
C PHE A 193 12.94 34.38 -27.51
N SER A 194 12.19 33.97 -28.54
CA SER A 194 11.02 33.11 -28.36
C SER A 194 11.14 31.87 -29.25
N LEU A 195 10.75 30.74 -28.70
CA LEU A 195 10.44 29.49 -29.43
C LEU A 195 8.92 29.45 -29.67
N LEU A 196 8.53 29.40 -30.93
CA LEU A 196 7.14 29.28 -31.38
C LEU A 196 6.88 27.86 -31.88
N ILE A 197 5.78 27.24 -31.41
CA ILE A 197 5.31 25.93 -31.85
C ILE A 197 3.95 26.13 -32.54
N GLY A 198 3.87 25.75 -33.80
CA GLY A 198 2.68 25.85 -34.63
C GLY A 198 1.83 24.60 -34.66
N GLY A 199 1.29 24.29 -35.83
CA GLY A 199 0.48 23.08 -36.03
C GLY A 199 1.32 21.88 -36.50
N ASP A 200 0.63 20.73 -36.59
CA ASP A 200 1.22 19.48 -37.14
C ASP A 200 1.59 19.63 -38.60
N SER A 201 2.65 18.92 -39.02
CA SER A 201 2.97 18.80 -40.42
C SER A 201 1.93 17.89 -41.12
N PRO A 202 1.52 18.19 -42.38
CA PRO A 202 0.48 17.42 -43.07
C PRO A 202 0.81 15.94 -43.31
N ASP A 203 2.08 15.59 -43.28
CA ASP A 203 2.57 14.23 -43.41
C ASP A 203 2.65 13.47 -42.08
N GLY A 204 2.28 14.16 -40.96
CA GLY A 204 2.28 13.59 -39.62
C GLY A 204 3.68 13.28 -39.08
N THR A 205 4.74 13.83 -39.67
CA THR A 205 6.14 13.54 -39.27
C THR A 205 6.62 14.44 -38.13
N GLY A 206 5.86 15.46 -37.72
CA GLY A 206 6.22 16.34 -36.62
C GLY A 206 5.40 17.64 -36.62
N ILE A 207 5.88 18.62 -35.89
CA ILE A 207 5.25 19.92 -35.69
C ILE A 207 6.12 21.05 -36.27
N TYR A 208 5.49 22.15 -36.68
CA TYR A 208 6.20 23.32 -37.13
C TYR A 208 6.75 24.11 -35.96
N ILE A 209 8.03 24.49 -36.02
CA ILE A 209 8.68 25.33 -35.00
C ILE A 209 9.44 26.46 -35.66
N LYS A 210 9.60 27.58 -34.92
CA LYS A 210 10.39 28.75 -35.35
C LYS A 210 11.00 29.42 -34.12
N LEU A 211 12.24 29.92 -34.26
CA LEU A 211 12.81 30.91 -33.33
C LEU A 211 12.48 32.33 -33.78
N SER A 212 12.23 33.21 -32.83
CA SER A 212 12.00 34.66 -33.14
C SER A 212 13.23 35.34 -33.72
N THR A 213 14.41 34.77 -33.52
CA THR A 213 15.71 35.31 -33.99
C THR A 213 16.12 34.75 -35.36
N ASP A 214 15.32 33.86 -35.92
CA ASP A 214 15.57 33.25 -37.23
C ASP A 214 14.31 33.28 -38.10
N ASP A 215 14.46 33.62 -39.39
CA ASP A 215 13.32 33.62 -40.30
C ASP A 215 12.92 32.22 -40.81
N LYS A 216 13.72 31.22 -40.53
CA LYS A 216 13.51 29.84 -40.95
C LYS A 216 12.42 29.15 -40.15
N ILE A 217 11.69 28.28 -40.83
CA ILE A 217 10.69 27.40 -40.23
C ILE A 217 11.24 25.97 -40.33
N TYR A 218 11.04 25.22 -39.28
CA TYR A 218 11.54 23.85 -39.17
C TYR A 218 10.42 22.86 -38.81
N ILE A 219 10.63 21.58 -39.08
CA ILE A 219 9.83 20.47 -38.53
C ILE A 219 10.61 19.81 -37.41
N ASN A 220 10.04 19.84 -36.21
CA ASN A 220 10.50 19.10 -35.04
C ASN A 220 9.73 17.78 -34.98
N ASP A 221 10.45 16.64 -34.95
CA ASP A 221 9.94 15.30 -34.82
C ASP A 221 10.01 14.73 -33.38
N SER A 222 10.58 15.52 -32.47
CA SER A 222 10.55 15.23 -31.04
C SER A 222 9.28 15.85 -30.42
N SER A 223 8.78 15.27 -29.35
CA SER A 223 7.55 15.69 -28.66
C SER A 223 7.73 16.93 -27.80
N ILE A 224 8.35 18.00 -28.35
CA ILE A 224 8.60 19.26 -27.62
C ILE A 224 7.30 19.96 -27.21
N ASP A 225 6.27 19.89 -28.06
CA ASP A 225 4.93 20.38 -27.76
C ASP A 225 4.36 19.74 -26.51
N THR A 226 4.42 18.41 -26.41
CA THR A 226 3.97 17.65 -25.24
C THR A 226 4.73 18.06 -23.98
N SER A 227 6.06 18.29 -24.10
CA SER A 227 6.89 18.73 -22.98
C SER A 227 6.52 20.14 -22.48
N LEU A 228 5.97 20.99 -23.35
CA LEU A 228 5.59 22.37 -23.03
C LEU A 228 4.07 22.57 -22.81
N GLU A 229 3.25 21.53 -23.02
CA GLU A 229 1.79 21.54 -22.73
C GLU A 229 1.46 21.10 -21.29
N PHE A 230 2.18 21.60 -20.31
CA PHE A 230 1.94 21.34 -18.88
C PHE A 230 0.92 22.31 -18.26
N ASP A 231 0.40 21.94 -17.10
CA ASP A 231 -0.27 22.83 -16.15
C ASP A 231 0.53 22.91 -14.84
N ALA A 232 0.16 23.82 -13.95
CA ALA A 232 0.89 24.00 -12.69
C ALA A 232 0.81 22.75 -11.80
N LEU A 233 -0.30 22.00 -11.79
CA LEU A 233 -0.45 20.82 -10.94
C LEU A 233 0.42 19.64 -11.39
N SER A 234 0.74 19.57 -12.68
CA SER A 234 1.66 18.55 -13.20
C SER A 234 3.10 18.77 -12.73
N LEU A 235 3.40 19.97 -12.24
CA LEU A 235 4.70 20.35 -11.66
C LEU A 235 4.71 20.30 -10.13
N ALA A 236 3.65 19.80 -9.50
CA ALA A 236 3.58 19.69 -8.05
C ALA A 236 4.63 18.70 -7.51
N ALA A 237 5.16 19.03 -6.34
CA ALA A 237 6.07 18.12 -5.63
C ALA A 237 5.39 16.76 -5.34
N THR A 238 6.08 15.69 -5.70
CA THR A 238 5.62 14.29 -5.53
C THR A 238 6.36 13.58 -4.41
N ASP A 239 7.00 14.33 -3.51
CA ASP A 239 7.64 13.74 -2.34
C ASP A 239 6.63 12.92 -1.54
N SER A 240 7.06 11.74 -1.10
CA SER A 240 6.24 10.87 -0.27
C SER A 240 5.74 11.60 0.97
N ILE A 241 4.54 11.26 1.43
CA ILE A 241 4.08 11.67 2.74
C ILE A 241 4.89 10.88 3.76
N ALA A 242 5.65 11.56 4.60
CA ALA A 242 6.50 10.89 5.58
C ALA A 242 5.68 10.16 6.64
N GLY A 243 6.22 9.05 7.16
CA GLY A 243 5.71 8.38 8.35
C GLY A 243 5.95 9.19 9.63
N VAL A 244 5.68 8.59 10.78
CA VAL A 244 5.93 9.20 12.09
C VAL A 244 7.42 9.46 12.28
N PRO A 245 7.84 10.72 12.58
CA PRO A 245 9.23 10.99 12.90
C PRO A 245 9.63 10.28 14.21
N THR A 246 10.71 9.52 14.17
CA THR A 246 11.15 8.68 15.30
C THR A 246 12.22 9.32 16.17
N SER A 247 12.82 10.48 15.77
CA SER A 247 13.93 11.13 16.49
C SER A 247 13.65 11.32 17.97
N ASP A 248 12.45 11.79 18.32
CA ASP A 248 12.07 12.18 19.67
C ASP A 248 11.28 11.10 20.43
N LEU A 249 11.09 9.92 19.82
CA LEU A 249 10.40 8.81 20.47
C LEU A 249 11.33 8.06 21.43
N SER A 250 10.75 7.49 22.51
CA SER A 250 11.48 6.58 23.39
C SER A 250 11.85 5.27 22.68
N SER A 251 12.79 4.53 23.24
CA SER A 251 13.23 3.21 22.74
C SER A 251 12.08 2.20 22.68
N ASP A 252 11.05 2.34 23.52
CA ASP A 252 9.90 1.42 23.57
C ASP A 252 9.07 1.39 22.28
N TYR A 253 9.19 2.45 21.45
CA TYR A 253 8.49 2.57 20.17
C TYR A 253 9.39 2.30 18.97
N LYS A 254 10.68 1.97 19.18
CA LYS A 254 11.68 1.82 18.13
C LYS A 254 12.27 0.42 18.12
N ASP A 255 12.60 -0.07 16.92
CA ASP A 255 13.46 -1.24 16.74
C ASP A 255 14.94 -0.87 16.93
N ASP A 256 15.82 -1.88 16.87
CA ASP A 256 17.28 -1.71 16.99
C ASP A 256 17.90 -0.78 15.92
N ASN A 257 17.19 -0.55 14.82
CA ASN A 257 17.60 0.35 13.74
C ASN A 257 17.01 1.77 13.91
N GLY A 258 16.23 2.02 14.96
CA GLY A 258 15.60 3.30 15.24
C GLY A 258 14.30 3.55 14.45
N ASN A 259 13.76 2.54 13.75
CA ASN A 259 12.49 2.65 13.04
C ASN A 259 11.31 2.44 13.98
N LEU A 260 10.15 3.03 13.66
CA LEU A 260 8.92 2.82 14.40
C LEU A 260 8.56 1.33 14.42
N SER A 261 8.44 0.73 15.60
CA SER A 261 8.13 -0.69 15.81
C SER A 261 6.89 -0.93 16.65
N SER A 262 6.41 0.08 17.40
CA SER A 262 5.26 -0.01 18.27
C SER A 262 4.48 1.31 18.30
N PHE A 263 3.27 1.28 18.87
CA PHE A 263 2.37 2.43 19.00
C PHE A 263 1.45 2.27 20.23
N ASP A 264 0.85 3.36 20.71
CA ASP A 264 -0.19 3.28 21.76
C ASP A 264 -1.55 2.90 21.17
N SER A 265 -1.93 3.51 20.06
CA SER A 265 -3.18 3.22 19.36
C SER A 265 -3.18 3.70 17.93
N ILE A 266 -3.93 2.98 17.08
CA ILE A 266 -4.37 3.43 15.75
C ILE A 266 -5.88 3.56 15.79
N THR A 267 -6.38 4.74 15.43
CA THR A 267 -7.81 5.04 15.37
C THR A 267 -8.24 5.21 13.91
N LEU A 268 -9.26 4.48 13.49
CA LEU A 268 -9.83 4.57 12.15
C LEU A 268 -11.27 5.09 12.23
N THR A 269 -11.56 6.11 11.42
CA THR A 269 -12.88 6.74 11.27
C THR A 269 -13.13 7.06 9.79
N GLY A 270 -14.32 7.53 9.46
CA GLY A 270 -14.74 7.88 8.09
C GLY A 270 -15.92 7.05 7.63
N SER A 271 -16.32 7.18 6.36
CA SER A 271 -17.52 6.48 5.87
C SER A 271 -17.39 4.96 5.85
N ASN A 272 -16.16 4.44 5.80
CA ASN A 272 -15.89 3.00 5.91
C ASN A 272 -15.93 2.49 7.35
N PHE A 273 -15.90 3.40 8.34
CA PHE A 273 -15.91 3.11 9.76
C PHE A 273 -17.01 3.92 10.45
N PRO A 274 -18.31 3.55 10.27
CA PRO A 274 -19.44 4.25 10.88
C PRO A 274 -19.37 4.26 12.41
N GLU A 275 -18.73 3.24 12.98
CA GLU A 275 -18.28 3.20 14.36
C GLU A 275 -16.74 3.26 14.39
N LYS A 276 -16.22 4.11 15.27
CA LYS A 276 -14.78 4.29 15.45
C LYS A 276 -14.11 2.96 15.79
N LEU A 277 -13.14 2.53 14.97
CA LEU A 277 -12.28 1.40 15.28
C LEU A 277 -11.01 1.89 15.96
N VAL A 278 -10.64 1.26 17.07
CA VAL A 278 -9.38 1.52 17.78
C VAL A 278 -8.61 0.22 17.90
N ILE A 279 -7.39 0.23 17.40
CA ILE A 279 -6.43 -0.87 17.46
C ILE A 279 -5.31 -0.47 18.43
N ALA A 280 -4.90 -1.40 19.28
CA ALA A 280 -3.80 -1.21 20.24
C ALA A 280 -2.95 -2.48 20.35
N PRO A 281 -1.73 -2.41 20.91
CA PRO A 281 -0.99 -3.60 21.30
C PRO A 281 -1.84 -4.48 22.25
N ASN A 282 -1.74 -5.78 22.08
CA ASN A 282 -2.48 -6.72 22.91
C ASN A 282 -1.83 -6.83 24.30
N THR A 283 -2.49 -6.27 25.29
CA THR A 283 -2.11 -6.37 26.71
C THR A 283 -2.97 -7.39 27.46
N ASP A 284 -3.95 -7.99 26.78
CA ASP A 284 -4.87 -8.96 27.38
C ASP A 284 -4.53 -10.39 27.00
N LYS A 285 -3.72 -11.04 27.82
CA LYS A 285 -3.35 -12.45 27.63
C LYS A 285 -4.55 -13.40 27.62
N ASN A 286 -5.67 -13.06 28.28
CA ASN A 286 -6.89 -13.88 28.26
C ASN A 286 -7.58 -13.84 26.91
N LEU A 287 -7.42 -12.76 26.14
CA LEU A 287 -7.90 -12.69 24.78
C LEU A 287 -7.06 -13.57 23.84
N SER A 288 -5.74 -13.45 23.91
CA SER A 288 -4.80 -14.27 23.18
C SER A 288 -3.39 -14.16 23.75
N THR A 289 -2.70 -15.30 23.86
CA THR A 289 -1.27 -15.34 24.20
C THR A 289 -0.37 -14.92 23.03
N TYR A 290 -0.82 -15.12 21.79
CA TYR A 290 0.03 -14.97 20.58
C TYR A 290 -0.25 -13.70 19.78
N ALA A 291 -1.43 -13.11 19.93
CA ALA A 291 -1.79 -11.94 19.14
C ALA A 291 -0.98 -10.70 19.56
N ALA A 292 -0.37 -10.04 18.61
CA ALA A 292 0.37 -8.79 18.85
C ALA A 292 -0.57 -7.60 19.10
N TYR A 293 -1.74 -7.61 18.47
CA TYR A 293 -2.68 -6.48 18.48
C TYR A 293 -4.10 -6.92 18.84
N MET A 294 -4.83 -5.97 19.42
CA MET A 294 -6.27 -6.12 19.71
C MET A 294 -7.03 -4.87 19.28
N THR A 295 -8.31 -5.02 18.99
CA THR A 295 -9.24 -3.89 18.94
C THR A 295 -9.78 -3.59 20.33
N THR A 296 -9.96 -2.31 20.65
CA THR A 296 -10.55 -1.85 21.92
C THR A 296 -11.91 -1.16 21.70
N SER A 297 -12.23 -0.81 20.49
CA SER A 297 -13.50 -0.23 20.05
C SER A 297 -13.77 -0.68 18.62
N PRO A 298 -15.02 -0.92 18.20
CA PRO A 298 -16.25 -0.91 19.03
C PRO A 298 -16.35 -2.12 19.96
N THR A 299 -15.63 -3.20 19.69
CA THR A 299 -15.62 -4.42 20.48
C THR A 299 -14.19 -4.88 20.71
N LYS A 300 -13.88 -5.36 21.91
CA LYS A 300 -12.59 -5.94 22.24
C LYS A 300 -12.44 -7.30 21.55
N ARG A 301 -11.45 -7.43 20.64
CA ARG A 301 -11.17 -8.63 19.85
C ARG A 301 -9.68 -8.73 19.52
N ILE A 302 -9.24 -9.91 19.13
CA ILE A 302 -7.94 -10.05 18.46
C ILE A 302 -8.00 -9.26 17.15
N ALA A 303 -6.99 -8.42 16.90
CA ALA A 303 -6.88 -7.68 15.67
C ALA A 303 -6.00 -8.41 14.65
N ASP A 304 -6.37 -8.27 13.38
CA ASP A 304 -5.66 -8.79 12.21
C ASP A 304 -5.50 -7.67 11.16
N ASN A 305 -4.71 -7.93 10.11
CA ASN A 305 -4.48 -7.00 8.99
C ASN A 305 -3.97 -5.60 9.42
N VAL A 306 -3.30 -5.52 10.56
CA VAL A 306 -2.80 -4.25 11.12
C VAL A 306 -1.60 -3.72 10.35
N ASP A 307 -0.79 -4.60 9.75
CA ASP A 307 0.48 -4.25 9.11
C ASP A 307 0.33 -3.22 7.99
N GLY A 308 -0.73 -3.29 7.19
CA GLY A 308 -0.98 -2.33 6.12
C GLY A 308 -1.17 -0.91 6.64
N ILE A 309 -2.05 -0.74 7.61
CA ILE A 309 -2.32 0.58 8.20
C ILE A 309 -1.15 1.07 9.08
N PHE A 310 -0.48 0.17 9.79
CA PHE A 310 0.70 0.53 10.55
C PHE A 310 1.88 0.89 9.63
N GLY A 311 2.01 0.21 8.48
CA GLY A 311 2.98 0.52 7.42
C GLY A 311 2.88 1.96 6.90
N LEU A 312 1.65 2.50 6.80
CA LEU A 312 1.42 3.91 6.46
C LEU A 312 2.16 4.85 7.44
N PHE A 313 2.14 4.54 8.73
CA PHE A 313 2.78 5.36 9.75
C PHE A 313 4.27 5.08 9.92
N LYS A 314 4.73 3.88 9.56
CA LYS A 314 6.17 3.53 9.57
C LYS A 314 6.93 4.15 8.41
N SER A 315 6.42 3.98 7.21
CA SER A 315 7.14 4.30 5.97
C SER A 315 6.56 5.48 5.21
N GLY A 316 5.34 5.93 5.62
CA GLY A 316 4.60 6.92 4.85
C GLY A 316 3.94 6.30 3.60
N VAL A 317 3.57 7.17 2.65
CA VAL A 317 2.90 6.76 1.41
C VAL A 317 3.45 7.50 0.19
N SER A 318 3.63 6.78 -0.91
CA SER A 318 4.07 7.35 -2.18
C SER A 318 2.98 8.23 -2.80
N VAL A 319 3.41 9.34 -3.38
CA VAL A 319 2.55 10.36 -3.99
C VAL A 319 2.74 10.32 -5.50
N SER A 320 1.65 10.36 -6.26
CA SER A 320 1.66 10.38 -7.72
C SER A 320 1.37 11.74 -8.33
N GLY A 321 1.07 12.77 -7.50
CA GLY A 321 0.76 14.13 -7.95
C GLY A 321 0.03 14.94 -6.90
N ALA A 322 -0.70 15.95 -7.33
CA ALA A 322 -1.53 16.78 -6.46
C ALA A 322 -2.90 17.04 -7.09
N TYR A 323 -3.89 17.29 -6.24
CA TYR A 323 -5.21 17.76 -6.63
C TYR A 323 -5.36 19.28 -6.47
N SER A 324 -4.58 19.90 -5.59
CA SER A 324 -4.65 21.35 -5.37
C SER A 324 -3.45 21.87 -4.57
N PHE A 325 -2.97 23.05 -4.94
CA PHE A 325 -2.07 23.88 -4.13
C PHE A 325 -2.84 24.64 -3.04
N ASP A 326 -4.14 24.85 -3.21
CA ASP A 326 -4.99 25.46 -2.18
C ASP A 326 -5.44 24.40 -1.17
N THR A 327 -5.01 24.57 0.08
CA THR A 327 -5.32 23.69 1.21
C THR A 327 -6.43 24.25 2.11
N SER A 328 -7.15 25.28 1.67
CA SER A 328 -8.24 25.91 2.42
C SER A 328 -9.35 24.91 2.77
N VAL A 329 -10.11 25.21 3.83
CA VAL A 329 -11.29 24.42 4.23
C VAL A 329 -12.28 24.28 3.09
N SER A 330 -12.46 25.35 2.27
CA SER A 330 -13.36 25.32 1.12
C SER A 330 -12.91 24.33 0.05
N THR A 331 -11.62 24.26 -0.26
CA THR A 331 -11.05 23.35 -1.24
C THR A 331 -11.07 21.91 -0.73
N ARG A 332 -10.72 21.68 0.54
CA ARG A 332 -10.87 20.36 1.15
C ARG A 332 -12.31 19.85 1.08
N LYS A 333 -13.30 20.71 1.34
CA LYS A 333 -14.72 20.37 1.21
C LYS A 333 -15.11 20.05 -0.23
N LYS A 334 -14.64 20.82 -1.22
CA LYS A 334 -14.87 20.52 -2.65
C LYS A 334 -14.32 19.15 -3.05
N LEU A 335 -13.20 18.75 -2.47
CA LEU A 335 -12.58 17.43 -2.67
C LEU A 335 -13.17 16.35 -1.75
N GLY A 336 -14.20 16.66 -0.94
CA GLY A 336 -14.90 15.72 -0.06
C GLY A 336 -14.11 15.28 1.16
N LEU A 337 -13.01 15.94 1.49
CA LEU A 337 -12.16 15.65 2.64
C LEU A 337 -12.79 16.03 4.01
N ASP A 338 -13.97 16.65 4.01
CA ASP A 338 -14.83 16.82 5.18
C ASP A 338 -15.66 15.54 5.50
N ASN A 339 -15.74 14.59 4.56
CA ASN A 339 -16.34 13.27 4.76
C ASN A 339 -15.51 12.19 4.00
N PRO A 340 -14.30 11.88 4.48
CA PRO A 340 -13.39 10.93 3.84
C PRO A 340 -13.90 9.48 3.96
N GLU A 341 -13.43 8.59 3.09
CA GLU A 341 -13.62 7.15 3.26
C GLU A 341 -12.89 6.64 4.52
N LEU A 342 -11.69 7.15 4.74
CA LEU A 342 -10.84 6.79 5.87
C LEU A 342 -10.14 8.02 6.42
N THR A 343 -10.21 8.19 7.73
CA THR A 343 -9.24 8.94 8.52
C THR A 343 -8.53 7.98 9.46
N ALA A 344 -7.22 7.88 9.31
CA ALA A 344 -6.36 7.07 10.15
C ALA A 344 -5.52 8.00 11.05
N GLU A 345 -5.63 7.84 12.36
CA GLU A 345 -4.81 8.54 13.37
C GLU A 345 -3.97 7.52 14.13
N ILE A 346 -2.68 7.79 14.27
CA ILE A 346 -1.81 7.05 15.19
C ILE A 346 -1.45 7.93 16.40
N LYS A 347 -1.33 7.28 17.55
CA LYS A 347 -0.74 7.84 18.74
C LYS A 347 0.48 7.02 19.15
N VAL A 348 1.63 7.71 19.34
CA VAL A 348 2.91 7.12 19.76
C VAL A 348 3.52 8.04 20.83
N GLY A 349 3.36 7.70 22.10
CA GLY A 349 3.74 8.57 23.21
C GLY A 349 3.00 9.91 23.16
N SER A 350 3.75 11.00 22.98
CA SER A 350 3.20 12.35 22.84
C SER A 350 2.87 12.72 21.38
N VAL A 351 3.34 11.93 20.40
CA VAL A 351 3.16 12.21 18.99
C VAL A 351 1.78 11.70 18.52
N LYS A 352 1.09 12.55 17.77
CA LYS A 352 -0.12 12.20 17.05
C LYS A 352 0.05 12.58 15.59
N GLN A 353 -0.34 11.68 14.69
CA GLN A 353 -0.33 11.93 13.25
C GLN A 353 -1.60 11.37 12.63
N SER A 354 -2.19 12.12 11.70
CA SER A 354 -3.47 11.76 11.10
C SER A 354 -3.44 11.98 9.59
N TYR A 355 -4.05 11.05 8.85
CA TYR A 355 -4.23 11.14 7.39
C TYR A 355 -5.70 10.89 7.04
N SER A 356 -6.27 11.76 6.22
CA SER A 356 -7.62 11.61 5.67
C SER A 356 -7.54 11.34 4.17
N PHE A 357 -8.27 10.32 3.71
CA PHE A 357 -8.27 9.86 2.33
C PHE A 357 -9.67 9.96 1.73
N LYS A 358 -9.77 10.59 0.57
CA LYS A 358 -11.02 10.73 -0.20
C LYS A 358 -10.82 10.33 -1.65
N LYS A 359 -11.59 9.32 -2.10
CA LYS A 359 -11.58 8.87 -3.50
C LYS A 359 -12.05 9.98 -4.43
N GLN A 360 -11.38 10.14 -5.56
CA GLN A 360 -11.69 11.14 -6.58
C GLN A 360 -12.21 10.48 -7.86
N GLU A 361 -13.07 11.18 -8.59
CA GLU A 361 -13.66 10.69 -9.84
C GLU A 361 -12.62 10.38 -10.93
N GLY A 362 -11.53 11.16 -10.99
CA GLY A 362 -10.39 10.93 -11.91
C GLY A 362 -9.46 9.79 -11.51
N GLY A 363 -9.82 9.00 -10.50
CA GLY A 363 -8.99 7.93 -9.94
C GLY A 363 -8.01 8.41 -8.88
N GLY A 364 -7.54 7.49 -8.02
CA GLY A 364 -6.70 7.80 -6.87
C GLY A 364 -7.46 8.46 -5.71
N TYR A 365 -6.72 8.87 -4.70
CA TYR A 365 -7.25 9.46 -3.47
C TYR A 365 -6.61 10.82 -3.21
N ALA A 366 -7.45 11.81 -2.90
CA ALA A 366 -6.99 13.05 -2.29
C ALA A 366 -6.61 12.77 -0.83
N VAL A 367 -5.45 13.25 -0.42
CA VAL A 367 -4.94 13.04 0.95
C VAL A 367 -4.73 14.37 1.64
N TRP A 368 -5.25 14.45 2.86
CA TRP A 368 -5.06 15.57 3.78
C TRP A 368 -4.38 15.10 5.07
N TYR A 369 -3.45 15.90 5.57
CA TYR A 369 -2.83 15.77 6.88
C TYR A 369 -2.44 17.13 7.43
N ASP A 370 -2.25 17.25 8.75
CA ASP A 370 -1.88 18.50 9.38
C ASP A 370 -0.48 18.95 8.92
N GLY A 371 -0.37 20.21 8.55
CA GLY A 371 0.86 20.78 7.97
C GLY A 371 1.03 20.54 6.48
N ALA A 372 0.08 19.89 5.80
CA ALA A 372 0.14 19.72 4.34
C ALA A 372 0.09 21.09 3.62
N LYS A 373 1.03 21.29 2.70
CA LYS A 373 1.13 22.53 1.88
C LYS A 373 0.41 22.42 0.54
N LEU A 374 0.01 21.20 0.18
CA LEU A 374 -0.80 20.88 -0.99
C LEU A 374 -1.66 19.66 -0.70
N ILE A 375 -2.77 19.50 -1.42
CA ILE A 375 -3.59 18.31 -1.34
C ILE A 375 -3.02 17.29 -2.33
N LYS A 376 -2.35 16.28 -1.78
CA LYS A 376 -1.61 15.28 -2.55
C LYS A 376 -2.55 14.24 -3.16
N LYS A 377 -2.12 13.67 -4.29
CA LYS A 377 -2.74 12.53 -4.97
C LYS A 377 -1.97 11.25 -4.64
N VAL A 378 -2.68 10.24 -4.19
CA VAL A 378 -2.14 8.90 -3.93
C VAL A 378 -2.90 7.89 -4.78
N ASP A 379 -2.19 6.96 -5.42
CA ASP A 379 -2.80 5.90 -6.21
C ASP A 379 -3.37 4.80 -5.32
N ALA A 380 -4.47 4.19 -5.75
CA ALA A 380 -5.16 3.14 -5.00
C ALA A 380 -4.24 1.93 -4.70
N SER A 381 -3.32 1.62 -5.60
CA SER A 381 -2.34 0.54 -5.42
C SER A 381 -1.38 0.75 -4.25
N SER A 382 -1.16 2.00 -3.82
CA SER A 382 -0.28 2.36 -2.71
C SER A 382 -0.93 2.23 -1.33
N ILE A 383 -2.27 2.07 -1.27
CA ILE A 383 -3.06 2.04 -0.03
C ILE A 383 -4.12 0.94 -0.08
N THR A 384 -3.68 -0.32 -0.14
CA THR A 384 -4.53 -1.52 -0.32
C THR A 384 -5.58 -1.71 0.78
N PHE A 385 -5.36 -1.13 1.96
CA PHE A 385 -6.27 -1.19 3.11
C PHE A 385 -7.40 -0.15 3.07
N ILE A 386 -7.44 0.74 2.05
CA ILE A 386 -8.38 1.88 2.04
C ILE A 386 -9.85 1.46 2.02
N ASP A 387 -10.17 0.32 1.36
CA ASP A 387 -11.53 -0.20 1.25
C ASP A 387 -11.91 -1.12 2.43
N TYR A 388 -11.01 -1.31 3.40
CA TYR A 388 -11.28 -2.11 4.58
C TYR A 388 -12.37 -1.46 5.44
N LYS A 389 -13.10 -2.32 6.14
CA LYS A 389 -14.13 -1.99 7.12
C LYS A 389 -13.78 -2.64 8.45
N VAL A 390 -14.53 -2.35 9.49
CA VAL A 390 -14.28 -2.87 10.85
C VAL A 390 -13.99 -4.37 10.86
N ASN A 391 -14.79 -5.18 10.16
CA ASN A 391 -14.65 -6.63 10.15
C ASN A 391 -13.36 -7.13 9.49
N ASN A 392 -12.72 -6.35 8.63
CA ASN A 392 -11.45 -6.73 8.02
C ASN A 392 -10.29 -6.69 9.03
N TYR A 393 -10.47 -5.97 10.12
CA TYR A 393 -9.48 -5.88 11.22
C TYR A 393 -9.77 -6.84 12.38
N TYR A 394 -10.78 -7.70 12.27
CA TYR A 394 -11.05 -8.73 13.26
C TYR A 394 -10.41 -10.04 12.83
N ALA A 395 -9.59 -10.62 13.70
CA ALA A 395 -9.11 -11.97 13.50
C ALA A 395 -10.27 -12.97 13.55
N SER A 396 -10.19 -13.98 12.70
CA SER A 396 -11.22 -15.02 12.66
C SER A 396 -11.14 -16.01 13.81
N TRP A 397 -10.01 -16.12 14.49
CA TRP A 397 -9.86 -17.06 15.62
C TRP A 397 -10.79 -16.71 16.78
N VAL A 398 -11.42 -17.75 17.33
CA VAL A 398 -12.33 -17.63 18.47
C VAL A 398 -11.53 -17.29 19.73
N CYS A 399 -10.53 -18.12 20.06
CA CYS A 399 -9.66 -17.93 21.21
C CYS A 399 -8.33 -18.66 20.94
N LEU A 400 -7.22 -17.97 21.07
CA LEU A 400 -5.90 -18.52 20.76
C LEU A 400 -5.01 -18.45 22.01
N GLN A 401 -4.95 -19.55 22.79
CA GLN A 401 -4.18 -19.69 24.00
C GLN A 401 -3.03 -20.69 23.85
N SER A 402 -1.92 -20.45 24.54
CA SER A 402 -0.81 -21.42 24.59
C SER A 402 -1.13 -22.56 25.54
N ILE A 403 -0.98 -23.80 25.10
CA ILE A 403 -1.11 -24.97 25.97
C ILE A 403 -0.05 -24.97 27.09
N ASN A 404 1.12 -24.37 26.86
CA ASN A 404 2.23 -24.30 27.81
C ASN A 404 1.89 -23.45 29.05
N GLU A 405 0.91 -22.56 28.92
CA GLU A 405 0.49 -21.68 30.01
C GLU A 405 -0.70 -22.26 30.83
N LEU A 406 -1.20 -23.44 30.44
CA LEU A 406 -2.38 -24.02 31.08
C LEU A 406 -2.01 -25.03 32.16
N SER A 407 -2.74 -24.97 33.27
CA SER A 407 -2.79 -26.05 34.28
C SER A 407 -3.99 -26.97 34.10
N ASN A 408 -5.06 -26.49 33.45
CA ASN A 408 -6.24 -27.31 33.15
C ASN A 408 -6.99 -26.78 31.93
N PHE A 409 -7.53 -27.70 31.13
CA PHE A 409 -8.40 -27.43 29.99
C PHE A 409 -9.71 -28.19 30.18
N THR A 410 -10.83 -27.48 30.24
CA THR A 410 -12.14 -28.09 30.51
C THR A 410 -13.13 -27.83 29.39
N ILE A 411 -13.80 -28.86 28.92
CA ILE A 411 -14.99 -28.81 28.06
C ILE A 411 -16.23 -29.14 28.89
N LYS A 412 -17.18 -28.23 28.97
CA LYS A 412 -18.48 -28.46 29.62
C LYS A 412 -19.56 -28.56 28.56
N THR A 413 -20.34 -29.61 28.60
CA THR A 413 -21.57 -29.81 27.84
C THR A 413 -22.75 -29.90 28.82
N PRO A 414 -24.02 -29.80 28.39
CA PRO A 414 -25.16 -30.02 29.27
C PRO A 414 -25.17 -31.41 29.95
N GLU A 415 -24.52 -32.39 29.33
CA GLU A 415 -24.56 -33.76 29.78
C GLU A 415 -23.33 -34.16 30.61
N LYS A 416 -22.17 -33.63 30.27
CA LYS A 416 -20.89 -34.05 30.89
C LYS A 416 -19.86 -32.92 30.90
N THR A 417 -18.99 -32.98 31.92
CA THR A 417 -17.77 -32.12 32.01
C THR A 417 -16.55 -32.99 31.78
N TYR A 418 -15.70 -32.60 30.84
CA TYR A 418 -14.40 -33.20 30.55
C TYR A 418 -13.32 -32.25 31.04
N SER A 419 -12.56 -32.63 32.07
CA SER A 419 -11.53 -31.78 32.67
C SER A 419 -10.17 -32.45 32.56
N PHE A 420 -9.28 -31.87 31.81
CA PHE A 420 -7.93 -32.38 31.53
C PHE A 420 -6.93 -31.56 32.34
N ASP A 421 -6.19 -32.18 33.25
CA ASP A 421 -5.10 -31.53 33.94
C ASP A 421 -3.86 -31.59 33.08
N ILE A 422 -3.12 -30.48 33.01
CA ILE A 422 -1.97 -30.28 32.15
C ILE A 422 -0.77 -29.91 33.02
N VAL A 423 0.31 -30.63 32.88
CA VAL A 423 1.62 -30.25 33.40
C VAL A 423 2.55 -30.06 32.19
N TYR A 424 3.11 -28.89 32.06
CA TYR A 424 4.13 -28.57 31.08
C TYR A 424 5.47 -28.40 31.76
N ASP A 425 6.48 -29.10 31.28
CA ASP A 425 7.86 -29.02 31.75
C ASP A 425 8.80 -29.02 30.53
N ASP A 426 9.55 -27.95 30.35
CA ASP A 426 10.51 -27.76 29.26
C ASP A 426 11.97 -27.88 29.73
N ALA A 427 12.23 -28.41 30.93
CA ALA A 427 13.55 -28.69 31.41
C ALA A 427 14.27 -29.72 30.53
N GLU A 428 15.59 -29.56 30.32
CA GLU A 428 16.38 -30.47 29.47
C GLU A 428 16.37 -31.92 29.96
N ASP A 429 16.12 -32.16 31.26
CA ASP A 429 16.05 -33.44 31.90
C ASP A 429 14.61 -33.93 32.16
N ALA A 430 13.60 -33.24 31.67
CA ALA A 430 12.22 -33.64 31.79
C ALA A 430 11.99 -34.94 31.03
N GLU A 431 11.39 -35.96 31.71
CA GLU A 431 11.02 -37.25 31.09
C GLU A 431 9.99 -37.06 29.98
N GLU A 432 9.10 -36.09 30.14
CA GLU A 432 8.05 -35.72 29.17
C GLU A 432 7.73 -34.24 29.24
N THR A 433 7.68 -33.59 28.11
CA THR A 433 7.32 -32.16 28.03
C THR A 433 5.88 -31.90 28.44
N TYR A 434 4.97 -32.84 28.24
CA TYR A 434 3.56 -32.73 28.65
C TYR A 434 3.10 -33.99 29.36
N VAL A 435 2.54 -33.82 30.55
CA VAL A 435 1.77 -34.86 31.24
C VAL A 435 0.32 -34.42 31.29
N ILE A 436 -0.53 -35.13 30.56
CA ILE A 436 -1.97 -34.87 30.48
C ILE A 436 -2.71 -35.96 31.25
N THR A 437 -3.62 -35.57 32.15
CA THR A 437 -4.44 -36.53 32.89
C THR A 437 -5.93 -36.21 32.76
N TYR A 438 -6.74 -37.27 32.67
CA TYR A 438 -8.19 -37.21 32.70
C TYR A 438 -8.72 -38.24 33.71
N GLU A 439 -9.53 -37.78 34.68
CA GLU A 439 -10.04 -38.64 35.77
C GLU A 439 -8.92 -39.46 36.47
N GLY A 440 -7.74 -38.84 36.65
CA GLY A 440 -6.55 -39.46 37.25
C GLY A 440 -5.79 -40.47 36.38
N LYS A 441 -6.19 -40.68 35.13
CA LYS A 441 -5.49 -41.52 34.16
C LYS A 441 -4.65 -40.65 33.23
N LYS A 442 -3.39 -41.04 33.03
CA LYS A 442 -2.52 -40.40 32.06
C LYS A 442 -2.99 -40.72 30.63
N LEU A 443 -3.04 -39.71 29.79
CA LEU A 443 -3.36 -39.79 28.37
C LEU A 443 -2.10 -39.68 27.52
N THR A 444 -2.20 -40.15 26.28
CA THR A 444 -1.19 -39.90 25.25
C THR A 444 -1.19 -38.40 24.90
N ALA A 445 -0.07 -37.74 25.18
CA ALA A 445 0.04 -36.29 25.01
C ALA A 445 -0.28 -35.82 23.57
N GLU A 446 0.16 -36.57 22.56
CA GLU A 446 -0.12 -36.30 21.15
C GLU A 446 -1.63 -36.29 20.82
N ASN A 447 -2.39 -37.29 21.37
CA ASN A 447 -3.84 -37.33 21.17
C ASN A 447 -4.53 -36.08 21.71
N PHE A 448 -4.13 -35.66 22.91
CA PHE A 448 -4.68 -34.44 23.52
C PHE A 448 -4.25 -33.18 22.77
N GLN A 449 -2.97 -33.06 22.39
CA GLN A 449 -2.47 -31.89 21.67
C GLN A 449 -3.20 -31.69 20.33
N ASN A 450 -3.42 -32.78 19.57
CA ASN A 450 -4.20 -32.71 18.34
C ASN A 450 -5.64 -32.22 18.57
N PHE A 451 -6.27 -32.66 19.65
CA PHE A 451 -7.60 -32.18 20.04
C PHE A 451 -7.59 -30.71 20.51
N TYR A 452 -6.60 -30.34 21.32
CA TYR A 452 -6.42 -28.96 21.77
C TYR A 452 -6.23 -28.01 20.58
N GLN A 453 -5.40 -28.39 19.63
CA GLN A 453 -5.20 -27.63 18.40
C GLN A 453 -6.50 -27.47 17.61
N GLU A 454 -7.35 -28.50 17.54
CA GLU A 454 -8.67 -28.39 16.92
C GLU A 454 -9.56 -27.38 17.64
N CYS A 455 -9.55 -27.35 18.97
CA CYS A 455 -10.32 -26.41 19.77
C CYS A 455 -9.88 -24.95 19.55
N ILE A 456 -8.56 -24.66 19.57
CA ILE A 456 -8.05 -23.30 19.37
C ILE A 456 -8.10 -22.85 17.89
N SER A 457 -8.29 -23.79 16.96
CA SER A 457 -8.47 -23.50 15.52
C SER A 457 -9.92 -23.12 15.16
N LEU A 458 -10.84 -23.08 16.14
CA LEU A 458 -12.19 -22.60 15.88
C LEU A 458 -12.18 -21.21 15.27
N SER A 459 -12.92 -21.04 14.17
CA SER A 459 -12.94 -19.82 13.39
C SER A 459 -14.33 -19.17 13.40
N CYS A 460 -14.35 -17.86 13.66
CA CYS A 460 -15.53 -17.02 13.50
C CYS A 460 -15.86 -16.85 12.02
N SER A 461 -17.06 -17.25 11.63
CA SER A 461 -17.54 -17.14 10.26
C SER A 461 -18.46 -15.94 10.02
N ASP A 462 -18.85 -15.24 11.10
CA ASP A 462 -19.77 -14.12 11.05
C ASP A 462 -19.61 -13.29 12.32
N PHE A 463 -19.23 -12.04 12.19
CA PHE A 463 -18.99 -11.13 13.32
C PHE A 463 -20.27 -10.46 13.83
N THR A 464 -21.42 -10.74 13.26
CA THR A 464 -22.70 -10.21 13.75
C THR A 464 -23.11 -10.90 15.06
N VAL A 465 -23.67 -10.13 15.97
CA VAL A 465 -24.13 -10.60 17.27
C VAL A 465 -25.65 -10.47 17.32
N ASP A 466 -26.32 -11.59 17.59
CA ASP A 466 -27.77 -11.64 17.78
C ASP A 466 -28.11 -11.64 19.29
N LYS A 467 -29.35 -11.32 19.61
CA LYS A 467 -29.89 -11.63 20.95
C LYS A 467 -30.21 -13.11 21.00
N VAL A 468 -29.28 -13.89 21.54
CA VAL A 468 -29.50 -15.32 21.78
C VAL A 468 -29.82 -15.56 23.25
N SER A 469 -30.66 -16.57 23.53
CA SER A 469 -31.00 -17.01 24.89
C SER A 469 -30.98 -18.52 24.93
N GLY A 470 -30.61 -19.09 26.06
CA GLY A 470 -30.56 -20.52 26.29
C GLY A 470 -29.26 -20.96 26.98
N GLU A 471 -29.24 -22.20 27.38
CA GLU A 471 -28.04 -22.81 27.96
C GLU A 471 -26.98 -23.01 26.88
N PRO A 472 -25.69 -22.83 27.21
CA PRO A 472 -24.61 -23.12 26.30
C PRO A 472 -24.60 -24.59 25.87
N ALA A 473 -24.53 -24.83 24.57
CA ALA A 473 -24.31 -26.19 24.03
C ALA A 473 -22.90 -26.71 24.41
N MET A 474 -21.96 -25.79 24.54
CA MET A 474 -20.60 -26.08 25.01
C MET A 474 -20.00 -24.85 25.67
N THR A 475 -19.15 -25.09 26.68
CA THR A 475 -18.24 -24.08 27.24
C THR A 475 -16.84 -24.64 27.28
N ILE A 476 -15.87 -23.91 26.73
CA ILE A 476 -14.44 -24.19 26.89
C ILE A 476 -13.93 -23.31 28.03
N VAL A 477 -13.21 -23.88 28.99
CA VAL A 477 -12.59 -23.15 30.09
C VAL A 477 -11.08 -23.38 30.07
N PHE A 478 -10.33 -22.31 29.95
CA PHE A 478 -8.87 -22.29 30.06
C PHE A 478 -8.50 -21.87 31.49
N THR A 479 -7.79 -22.72 32.22
CA THR A 479 -7.23 -22.41 33.54
C THR A 479 -5.72 -22.37 33.42
N TYR A 480 -5.12 -21.30 33.88
CA TYR A 480 -3.70 -21.03 33.67
C TYR A 480 -2.85 -21.53 34.84
N SER A 481 -1.59 -21.86 34.57
CA SER A 481 -0.57 -22.20 35.56
C SER A 481 -0.23 -21.01 36.45
N ASP A 482 -0.26 -19.80 35.87
CA ASP A 482 -0.22 -18.54 36.63
C ASP A 482 -1.55 -18.34 37.34
N THR A 483 -1.56 -18.58 38.64
CA THR A 483 -2.76 -18.48 39.49
C THR A 483 -3.26 -17.03 39.67
N SER A 484 -2.46 -16.02 39.32
CA SER A 484 -2.90 -14.62 39.33
C SER A 484 -3.77 -14.27 38.13
N ARG A 485 -3.70 -15.09 37.07
CA ARG A 485 -4.45 -14.93 35.84
C ARG A 485 -5.85 -15.54 35.98
N ALA A 486 -6.89 -14.75 35.71
CA ALA A 486 -8.26 -15.24 35.70
C ALA A 486 -8.47 -16.32 34.62
N LYS A 487 -9.39 -17.28 34.88
CA LYS A 487 -9.81 -18.24 33.87
C LYS A 487 -10.48 -17.55 32.70
N THR A 488 -10.33 -18.12 31.51
CA THR A 488 -11.05 -17.67 30.32
C THR A 488 -12.18 -18.64 29.99
N ASP A 489 -13.41 -18.15 29.91
CA ASP A 489 -14.60 -18.92 29.55
C ASP A 489 -15.05 -18.58 28.12
N VAL A 490 -15.06 -19.57 27.22
CA VAL A 490 -15.64 -19.44 25.88
C VAL A 490 -16.93 -20.23 25.81
N LYS A 491 -18.07 -19.54 25.70
CA LYS A 491 -19.41 -20.15 25.68
C LYS A 491 -19.99 -20.12 24.28
N PHE A 492 -20.66 -21.22 23.90
CA PHE A 492 -21.31 -21.38 22.61
C PHE A 492 -22.80 -21.62 22.80
N VAL A 493 -23.63 -20.69 22.34
CA VAL A 493 -25.10 -20.75 22.40
C VAL A 493 -25.66 -20.88 20.99
N LYS A 494 -26.64 -21.73 20.79
CA LYS A 494 -27.23 -21.97 19.46
C LYS A 494 -27.85 -20.71 18.89
N SER A 495 -27.46 -20.34 17.66
CA SER A 495 -27.95 -19.19 16.91
C SER A 495 -28.45 -19.63 15.54
N GLY A 496 -29.68 -20.15 15.51
CA GLY A 496 -30.25 -20.71 14.28
C GLY A 496 -29.85 -22.17 14.00
N ALA A 497 -30.10 -22.63 12.77
CA ALA A 497 -29.92 -24.04 12.39
C ALA A 497 -28.45 -24.46 12.22
N ALA A 498 -27.64 -23.58 11.68
CA ALA A 498 -26.29 -23.88 11.19
C ALA A 498 -25.16 -23.16 11.95
N LYS A 499 -25.47 -22.37 12.98
CA LYS A 499 -24.47 -21.54 13.69
C LYS A 499 -24.65 -21.58 15.20
N TYR A 500 -23.54 -21.39 15.88
CA TYR A 500 -23.48 -21.05 17.30
C TYR A 500 -22.86 -19.67 17.48
N GLN A 501 -23.50 -18.82 18.29
CA GLN A 501 -22.92 -17.58 18.74
C GLN A 501 -21.98 -17.89 19.90
N TYR A 502 -20.84 -17.21 19.95
CA TYR A 502 -19.89 -17.40 21.03
C TYR A 502 -19.62 -16.09 21.78
N SER A 503 -19.33 -16.25 23.06
CA SER A 503 -18.86 -15.20 23.94
C SER A 503 -17.56 -15.60 24.63
N ILE A 504 -16.70 -14.65 24.93
CA ILE A 504 -15.49 -14.81 25.72
C ILE A 504 -15.66 -13.96 26.99
N ASP A 505 -15.61 -14.59 28.16
CA ASP A 505 -15.79 -13.94 29.46
C ASP A 505 -17.04 -13.04 29.52
N GLY A 506 -18.11 -13.49 28.86
CA GLY A 506 -19.41 -12.81 28.80
C GLY A 506 -19.52 -11.70 27.76
N ILE A 507 -18.48 -11.44 26.97
CA ILE A 507 -18.52 -10.50 25.83
C ILE A 507 -18.90 -11.27 24.57
N GLU A 508 -20.02 -10.90 23.96
CA GLU A 508 -20.49 -11.50 22.71
C GLU A 508 -19.57 -11.13 21.55
N MET A 509 -19.14 -12.13 20.79
CA MET A 509 -18.11 -11.97 19.78
C MET A 509 -18.59 -12.18 18.35
N GLY A 510 -19.37 -13.22 18.07
CA GLY A 510 -19.83 -13.57 16.74
C GLY A 510 -20.29 -15.00 16.66
N LYS A 511 -20.22 -15.60 15.47
CA LYS A 511 -20.79 -16.92 15.20
C LYS A 511 -19.78 -17.84 14.53
N ILE A 512 -19.82 -19.11 14.91
CA ILE A 512 -19.09 -20.21 14.27
C ILE A 512 -20.08 -21.16 13.57
N ASN A 513 -19.58 -21.95 12.64
CA ASN A 513 -20.38 -22.99 11.99
C ASN A 513 -20.63 -24.16 12.93
N SER A 514 -21.87 -24.68 12.92
CA SER A 514 -22.25 -25.83 13.76
C SER A 514 -21.40 -27.08 13.54
N SER A 515 -20.94 -27.30 12.31
CA SER A 515 -20.09 -28.44 11.97
C SER A 515 -18.77 -28.46 12.76
N ALA A 516 -18.15 -27.28 12.97
CA ALA A 516 -16.91 -27.18 13.73
C ALA A 516 -17.13 -27.53 15.21
N LEU A 517 -18.20 -27.00 15.85
CA LEU A 517 -18.52 -27.32 17.24
C LEU A 517 -18.90 -28.79 17.42
N ASN A 518 -19.72 -29.34 16.52
CA ASN A 518 -20.15 -30.74 16.56
C ASN A 518 -18.95 -31.70 16.43
N LYS A 519 -17.94 -31.32 15.68
CA LYS A 519 -16.70 -32.08 15.55
C LYS A 519 -15.96 -32.16 16.89
N ILE A 520 -15.81 -31.02 17.58
CA ILE A 520 -15.18 -30.96 18.91
C ILE A 520 -15.97 -31.83 19.92
N LEU A 521 -17.31 -31.70 19.96
CA LEU A 521 -18.16 -32.49 20.85
C LEU A 521 -18.00 -34.01 20.65
N LYS A 522 -17.81 -34.43 19.40
CA LYS A 522 -17.54 -35.85 19.06
C LYS A 522 -16.13 -36.28 19.47
N HIS A 523 -15.14 -35.40 19.29
CA HIS A 523 -13.74 -35.73 19.52
C HIS A 523 -13.37 -35.71 21.00
N VAL A 524 -13.99 -34.86 21.83
CA VAL A 524 -13.71 -34.84 23.27
C VAL A 524 -13.99 -36.22 23.95
N GLU A 525 -15.02 -36.95 23.48
CA GLU A 525 -15.34 -38.27 24.00
C GLU A 525 -14.27 -39.32 23.66
N LYS A 526 -13.67 -39.21 22.45
CA LYS A 526 -12.58 -40.07 22.03
C LYS A 526 -11.32 -39.80 22.85
N VAL A 527 -10.93 -38.54 22.94
CA VAL A 527 -9.72 -38.15 23.68
C VAL A 527 -9.82 -38.49 25.16
N ALA A 528 -11.00 -38.35 25.79
CA ALA A 528 -11.22 -38.77 27.17
C ALA A 528 -11.02 -40.30 27.38
N LYS A 529 -11.06 -41.09 26.30
CA LYS A 529 -10.74 -42.56 26.29
C LYS A 529 -9.33 -42.84 25.81
N ASP A 530 -8.52 -41.80 25.57
CA ASP A 530 -7.20 -41.88 24.94
C ASP A 530 -7.20 -42.41 23.50
N GLU A 531 -8.31 -42.23 22.78
CA GLU A 531 -8.43 -42.63 21.38
C GLU A 531 -7.93 -41.49 20.46
N SER A 532 -7.22 -41.85 19.38
CA SER A 532 -6.81 -40.87 18.36
C SER A 532 -8.01 -40.27 17.62
N ILE A 533 -7.90 -38.97 17.28
CA ILE A 533 -8.90 -38.27 16.47
C ILE A 533 -8.47 -38.10 15.00
N LYS A 534 -7.24 -38.51 14.69
CA LYS A 534 -6.70 -38.58 13.31
C LYS A 534 -7.20 -39.81 12.58
#